data_5c27dad685fbb071d208fa1ed97dc507
#
_entry.id   5c27dad685fbb071d208fa1ed97dc507
#
_cell.length_a   1.000
_cell.length_b   1.000
_cell.length_c   1.000
_cell.angle_alpha   90.00
_cell.angle_beta   90.00
_cell.angle_gamma   90.00
#
_symmetry.space_group_name_H-M   'P 1'
#
loop_
_entity.id
_entity.type
_entity.pdbx_description
1 polymer ?
#
loop_
_entity_poly.entity_id
_entity_poly.type
_entity_poly.pdbx_seq_one_letter_code
_entity_poly.pdbx_strand_id
1 'polypeptide(L)'
;MNTQLFGSKMASIPAISQSQLLLKKTQFISTPKTSFFTIPISKPNKSLNLYGLKFKKPVAATAETAAAAEEKGKKRYPGEGKGFVEEMRFVAMKLHTKDQAKEGEKEAQEKPLPKWEPSVDGYLKFLVDSKLVYDTLEKIVDKADYPEYPIILDAEFRNTGLERAESLAKDLAWFKEQGYSIPEPSSPGLNYSAYVEELSKKDPQAFICHFYNTYFAHSAGGRMIGKKVAEMILNGKELEFYKWDGDLKQLLQNVRDKLNKVAENWTREEKNHCLEETEKSFKFSGEILRLILS
;
A
#
# COMPACT_ATOMS: atom_id res chain seq x y z
N MET A 1 57.81 -5.10 44.32
CA MET A 1 58.49 -5.52 43.06
C MET A 1 57.91 -6.82 42.64
N ASN A 2 57.02 -6.77 41.64
CA ASN A 2 56.80 -7.80 40.61
C ASN A 2 55.61 -7.34 39.76
N THR A 3 56.00 -6.82 38.61
CA THR A 3 55.09 -6.43 37.53
C THR A 3 54.74 -7.66 36.75
N GLN A 4 53.47 -8.10 36.68
CA GLN A 4 53.02 -9.11 35.71
C GLN A 4 52.22 -8.41 34.62
N LEU A 5 52.77 -8.49 33.40
CA LEU A 5 52.12 -8.16 32.13
C LEU A 5 51.10 -9.25 31.77
N PHE A 6 49.85 -8.89 31.62
CA PHE A 6 48.83 -9.74 30.98
C PHE A 6 48.81 -9.44 29.48
N GLY A 7 49.39 -10.36 28.71
CA GLY A 7 49.31 -10.38 27.26
C GLY A 7 47.92 -10.82 26.78
N SER A 8 47.24 -9.95 26.08
CA SER A 8 45.97 -10.25 25.39
C SER A 8 46.26 -11.06 24.14
N LYS A 9 45.81 -12.32 24.09
CA LYS A 9 45.84 -13.17 22.88
C LYS A 9 44.69 -12.72 21.99
N MET A 10 45.01 -12.10 20.86
CA MET A 10 44.09 -12.00 19.72
C MET A 10 43.87 -13.37 19.10
N ALA A 11 42.61 -13.82 19.11
CA ALA A 11 42.22 -15.01 18.39
C ALA A 11 41.98 -14.66 16.92
N SER A 12 42.82 -15.26 16.04
CA SER A 12 42.70 -15.15 14.60
C SER A 12 41.47 -15.92 14.12
N ILE A 13 40.57 -15.25 13.39
CA ILE A 13 39.44 -15.89 12.70
C ILE A 13 39.98 -16.49 11.39
N PRO A 14 39.72 -17.77 11.09
CA PRO A 14 40.16 -18.35 9.82
C PRO A 14 39.27 -17.85 8.66
N ALA A 15 39.95 -17.48 7.57
CA ALA A 15 39.32 -17.17 6.29
C ALA A 15 38.58 -18.39 5.73
N ILE A 16 37.29 -18.23 5.47
CA ILE A 16 36.46 -19.25 4.82
C ILE A 16 36.76 -19.22 3.32
N SER A 17 37.33 -20.32 2.84
CA SER A 17 37.64 -20.62 1.45
C SER A 17 36.38 -20.65 0.59
N GLN A 18 36.42 -19.92 -0.53
CA GLN A 18 35.45 -20.04 -1.63
C GLN A 18 35.58 -21.42 -2.28
N SER A 19 34.61 -22.28 -2.07
CA SER A 19 34.50 -23.55 -2.80
C SER A 19 33.11 -23.69 -3.39
N GLN A 20 33.06 -23.52 -4.71
CA GLN A 20 32.22 -24.24 -5.67
C GLN A 20 30.75 -24.48 -5.32
N LEU A 21 29.89 -23.59 -5.76
CA LEU A 21 28.48 -23.89 -6.00
C LEU A 21 28.31 -24.42 -7.43
N LEU A 22 28.21 -25.75 -7.53
CA LEU A 22 27.80 -26.48 -8.72
C LEU A 22 26.35 -26.08 -9.10
N LEU A 23 26.20 -25.48 -10.29
CA LEU A 23 24.91 -25.27 -10.95
C LEU A 23 24.26 -26.63 -11.26
N LYS A 24 23.25 -27.02 -10.51
CA LYS A 24 22.26 -28.01 -10.97
C LYS A 24 21.24 -27.31 -11.87
N LYS A 25 21.35 -27.64 -13.17
CA LYS A 25 20.26 -27.34 -14.15
C LYS A 25 19.00 -28.09 -13.74
N THR A 26 17.99 -27.35 -13.27
CA THR A 26 16.62 -27.85 -13.16
C THR A 26 15.94 -27.70 -14.52
N GLN A 27 15.51 -28.83 -15.08
CA GLN A 27 14.74 -28.91 -16.31
C GLN A 27 13.36 -28.30 -16.06
N PHE A 28 12.94 -27.40 -16.97
CA PHE A 28 11.59 -26.89 -17.03
C PHE A 28 10.63 -28.00 -17.44
N ILE A 29 9.73 -28.36 -16.56
CA ILE A 29 8.56 -29.20 -16.88
C ILE A 29 7.52 -28.25 -17.47
N SER A 30 7.20 -28.49 -18.74
CA SER A 30 6.14 -27.78 -19.47
C SER A 30 4.77 -28.13 -18.88
N THR A 31 4.02 -27.12 -18.48
CA THR A 31 2.61 -27.25 -18.08
C THR A 31 1.71 -27.48 -19.30
N PRO A 32 0.66 -28.32 -19.18
CA PRO A 32 -0.23 -28.60 -20.29
C PRO A 32 -1.15 -27.43 -20.59
N LYS A 33 -1.35 -27.20 -21.90
CA LYS A 33 -2.27 -26.21 -22.45
C LYS A 33 -3.71 -26.52 -22.02
N THR A 34 -4.32 -25.64 -21.26
CA THR A 34 -5.79 -25.65 -21.04
C THR A 34 -6.48 -25.15 -22.31
N SER A 35 -7.25 -26.03 -22.94
CA SER A 35 -8.11 -25.74 -24.08
C SER A 35 -9.30 -24.89 -23.63
N PHE A 36 -9.49 -23.75 -24.27
CA PHE A 36 -10.71 -22.94 -24.12
C PHE A 36 -11.86 -23.61 -24.87
N PHE A 37 -12.92 -23.98 -24.13
CA PHE A 37 -14.19 -24.35 -24.72
C PHE A 37 -14.90 -23.11 -25.26
N THR A 38 -15.02 -23.02 -26.59
CA THR A 38 -15.88 -22.04 -27.27
C THR A 38 -17.31 -22.57 -27.28
N ILE A 39 -18.24 -21.84 -26.67
CA ILE A 39 -19.67 -22.09 -26.74
C ILE A 39 -20.19 -21.44 -28.02
N PRO A 40 -20.91 -22.15 -28.90
CA PRO A 40 -21.44 -21.56 -30.13
C PRO A 40 -22.67 -20.69 -29.83
N ILE A 41 -22.63 -19.45 -30.33
CA ILE A 41 -23.76 -18.51 -30.30
C ILE A 41 -24.77 -18.98 -31.37
N SER A 42 -25.96 -19.40 -30.94
CA SER A 42 -27.09 -19.68 -31.82
C SER A 42 -27.77 -18.36 -32.23
N LYS A 43 -28.00 -18.23 -33.56
CA LYS A 43 -28.69 -17.09 -34.17
C LYS A 43 -30.19 -17.08 -33.79
N PRO A 44 -30.82 -15.91 -33.62
CA PRO A 44 -32.26 -15.84 -33.37
C PRO A 44 -33.06 -16.06 -34.64
N ASN A 45 -34.08 -16.94 -34.55
CA ASN A 45 -35.04 -17.20 -35.63
C ASN A 45 -36.27 -16.30 -35.53
N LYS A 46 -36.68 -15.86 -36.70
CA LYS A 46 -37.84 -15.14 -37.20
C LYS A 46 -39.12 -15.07 -36.35
N SER A 47 -39.62 -13.84 -36.31
CA SER A 47 -41.01 -13.34 -36.32
C SER A 47 -42.17 -14.34 -36.12
N LEU A 48 -43.01 -14.05 -35.14
CA LEU A 48 -44.42 -14.35 -35.15
C LEU A 48 -45.23 -13.09 -34.78
N ASN A 49 -46.00 -12.63 -35.75
CA ASN A 49 -47.05 -11.66 -35.61
C ASN A 49 -48.25 -12.29 -34.90
N LEU A 50 -48.75 -11.69 -33.84
CA LEU A 50 -50.13 -11.94 -33.42
C LEU A 50 -50.81 -10.66 -32.84
N TYR A 51 -51.94 -10.42 -33.41
CA TYR A 51 -52.92 -9.36 -33.28
C TYR A 51 -53.29 -8.96 -31.83
N GLY A 52 -53.39 -7.63 -31.62
CA GLY A 52 -54.57 -7.04 -30.97
C GLY A 52 -54.63 -7.05 -29.47
N LEU A 53 -54.06 -5.98 -28.80
CA LEU A 53 -54.59 -5.54 -27.55
C LEU A 53 -54.56 -3.98 -27.48
N LYS A 54 -55.74 -3.43 -27.14
CA LYS A 54 -56.06 -1.97 -27.07
C LYS A 54 -55.18 -1.26 -26.05
N PHE A 55 -54.53 -0.19 -26.47
CA PHE A 55 -53.81 0.74 -25.55
C PHE A 55 -54.78 1.48 -24.65
N LYS A 56 -54.65 1.31 -23.33
CA LYS A 56 -55.18 2.24 -22.33
C LYS A 56 -54.22 3.43 -22.25
N LYS A 57 -54.78 4.65 -22.24
CA LYS A 57 -54.03 5.90 -22.06
C LYS A 57 -53.18 5.88 -20.80
N PRO A 58 -51.94 6.44 -20.81
CA PRO A 58 -51.09 6.51 -19.63
C PRO A 58 -51.69 7.49 -18.61
N VAL A 59 -51.77 7.03 -17.36
CA VAL A 59 -52.06 7.87 -16.21
C VAL A 59 -50.84 8.77 -15.98
N ALA A 60 -51.06 10.06 -15.74
CA ALA A 60 -49.99 11.01 -15.48
C ALA A 60 -49.16 10.56 -14.27
N ALA A 61 -47.88 10.35 -14.46
CA ALA A 61 -46.92 10.11 -13.38
C ALA A 61 -46.76 11.38 -12.56
N THR A 62 -46.92 11.26 -11.24
CA THR A 62 -46.69 12.35 -10.30
C THR A 62 -45.22 12.72 -10.25
N ALA A 63 -44.89 13.98 -9.90
CA ALA A 63 -43.54 14.55 -9.90
C ALA A 63 -42.52 13.72 -9.05
N GLU A 64 -42.98 12.98 -8.04
CA GLU A 64 -42.14 12.10 -7.22
C GLU A 64 -41.54 10.88 -7.97
N THR A 65 -42.25 10.36 -8.98
CA THR A 65 -41.71 9.23 -9.79
C THR A 65 -40.69 9.69 -10.82
N ALA A 66 -40.69 10.97 -11.22
CA ALA A 66 -39.67 11.51 -12.12
C ALA A 66 -38.32 11.73 -11.39
N ALA A 67 -38.32 12.21 -10.14
CA ALA A 67 -37.11 12.36 -9.33
C ALA A 67 -36.41 11.01 -9.04
N ALA A 68 -37.21 9.96 -8.74
CA ALA A 68 -36.64 8.60 -8.52
C ALA A 68 -36.15 7.93 -9.80
N ALA A 69 -36.57 8.36 -10.99
CA ALA A 69 -36.09 7.86 -12.27
C ALA A 69 -34.78 8.56 -12.73
N GLU A 70 -34.57 9.82 -12.36
CA GLU A 70 -33.33 10.55 -12.65
C GLU A 70 -32.14 10.06 -11.80
N GLU A 71 -32.35 9.60 -10.57
CA GLU A 71 -31.28 8.97 -9.76
C GLU A 71 -30.76 7.66 -10.33
N LYS A 72 -31.55 6.91 -11.10
CA LYS A 72 -31.14 5.64 -11.72
C LYS A 72 -30.21 5.80 -12.94
N GLY A 73 -30.01 7.01 -13.41
CA GLY A 73 -29.19 7.31 -14.62
C GLY A 73 -27.77 7.82 -14.34
N LYS A 74 -27.42 8.19 -13.11
CA LYS A 74 -26.06 8.62 -12.77
C LYS A 74 -25.11 7.42 -12.82
N LYS A 75 -24.08 7.50 -13.66
CA LYS A 75 -22.97 6.52 -13.67
C LYS A 75 -22.41 6.41 -12.26
N ARG A 76 -22.53 5.26 -11.63
CA ARG A 76 -21.91 4.98 -10.34
C ARG A 76 -20.38 4.98 -10.50
N TYR A 77 -19.69 5.52 -9.52
CA TYR A 77 -18.25 5.42 -9.44
C TYR A 77 -17.83 3.94 -9.31
N PRO A 78 -16.72 3.50 -9.95
CA PRO A 78 -16.22 2.15 -9.77
C PRO A 78 -15.96 1.87 -8.28
N GLY A 79 -16.57 0.79 -7.75
CA GLY A 79 -16.46 0.45 -6.33
C GLY A 79 -17.56 1.00 -5.42
N GLU A 80 -18.26 2.07 -5.79
CA GLU A 80 -19.23 2.78 -4.94
C GLU A 80 -20.28 1.85 -4.29
N GLY A 81 -20.75 0.83 -4.99
CA GLY A 81 -21.70 -0.14 -4.46
C GLY A 81 -21.14 -1.08 -3.38
N LYS A 82 -19.83 -1.03 -3.10
CA LYS A 82 -19.14 -1.86 -2.10
C LYS A 82 -18.54 -1.05 -0.95
N GLY A 83 -18.77 0.27 -0.94
CA GLY A 83 -18.23 1.20 0.05
C GLY A 83 -17.07 2.03 -0.47
N PHE A 84 -16.77 3.13 0.24
CA PHE A 84 -15.78 4.12 -0.18
C PHE A 84 -14.34 3.56 -0.26
N VAL A 85 -13.98 2.65 0.64
CA VAL A 85 -12.67 1.99 0.60
C VAL A 85 -12.45 1.20 -0.68
N GLU A 86 -13.50 0.66 -1.30
CA GLU A 86 -13.38 -0.03 -2.58
C GLU A 86 -13.13 0.95 -3.73
N GLU A 87 -13.67 2.18 -3.65
CA GLU A 87 -13.32 3.26 -4.59
C GLU A 87 -11.84 3.65 -4.44
N MET A 88 -11.36 3.84 -3.20
CA MET A 88 -9.93 4.12 -2.92
C MET A 88 -9.02 3.03 -3.48
N ARG A 89 -9.38 1.76 -3.24
CA ARG A 89 -8.64 0.61 -3.77
C ARG A 89 -8.60 0.61 -5.31
N PHE A 90 -9.72 0.94 -5.94
CA PHE A 90 -9.81 0.99 -7.39
C PHE A 90 -8.91 2.08 -7.99
N VAL A 91 -8.90 3.28 -7.39
CA VAL A 91 -8.03 4.38 -7.83
C VAL A 91 -6.55 4.01 -7.64
N ALA A 92 -6.18 3.46 -6.48
CA ALA A 92 -4.83 3.02 -6.19
C ALA A 92 -4.34 1.95 -7.18
N MET A 93 -5.17 0.94 -7.49
CA MET A 93 -4.83 -0.09 -8.49
C MET A 93 -4.65 0.48 -9.89
N LYS A 94 -5.49 1.44 -10.29
CA LYS A 94 -5.40 2.08 -11.60
C LYS A 94 -4.10 2.88 -11.74
N LEU A 95 -3.66 3.58 -10.71
CA LEU A 95 -2.40 4.31 -10.70
C LEU A 95 -1.21 3.35 -10.72
N HIS A 96 -1.26 2.27 -9.96
CA HIS A 96 -0.20 1.27 -9.94
C HIS A 96 0.05 0.64 -11.31
N THR A 97 -1.02 0.24 -12.03
CA THR A 97 -0.90 -0.29 -13.40
C THR A 97 -0.42 0.76 -14.40
N LYS A 98 -0.83 2.03 -14.25
CA LYS A 98 -0.39 3.13 -15.11
C LYS A 98 1.10 3.44 -14.93
N ASP A 99 1.59 3.39 -13.70
CA ASP A 99 3.00 3.63 -13.41
C ASP A 99 3.88 2.48 -13.91
N GLN A 100 3.44 1.23 -13.76
CA GLN A 100 4.09 0.08 -14.35
C GLN A 100 4.14 0.16 -15.88
N ALA A 101 3.05 0.60 -16.53
CA ALA A 101 3.02 0.78 -17.98
C ALA A 101 4.00 1.88 -18.44
N LYS A 102 4.08 3.01 -17.72
CA LYS A 102 5.04 4.08 -18.01
C LYS A 102 6.50 3.64 -17.83
N GLU A 103 6.78 2.79 -16.84
CA GLU A 103 8.10 2.19 -16.66
C GLU A 103 8.42 1.27 -17.84
N GLY A 104 7.47 0.42 -18.28
CA GLY A 104 7.64 -0.44 -19.45
C GLY A 104 7.82 0.32 -20.77
N GLU A 105 7.13 1.46 -20.96
CA GLU A 105 7.32 2.32 -22.14
C GLU A 105 8.71 2.99 -22.17
N LYS A 106 9.29 3.30 -21.00
CA LYS A 106 10.67 3.81 -20.91
C LYS A 106 11.72 2.75 -21.19
N GLU A 107 11.41 1.48 -20.96
CA GLU A 107 12.28 0.34 -21.25
C GLU A 107 12.52 0.14 -22.75
N ALA A 108 11.60 0.59 -23.61
CA ALA A 108 11.76 0.53 -25.08
C ALA A 108 12.86 1.46 -25.62
N GLN A 109 13.45 2.34 -24.81
CA GLN A 109 14.59 3.20 -25.17
C GLN A 109 15.87 2.73 -24.44
N GLU A 110 16.52 1.70 -24.99
CA GLU A 110 17.95 1.31 -24.91
C GLU A 110 18.78 1.60 -23.63
N LYS A 111 18.19 1.75 -22.45
CA LYS A 111 18.93 1.66 -21.19
C LYS A 111 18.56 0.37 -20.50
N PRO A 112 19.57 -0.52 -20.20
CA PRO A 112 19.30 -1.68 -19.39
C PRO A 112 18.64 -1.19 -18.10
N LEU A 113 17.50 -1.82 -17.72
CA LEU A 113 16.84 -1.58 -16.44
C LEU A 113 17.91 -1.63 -15.34
N PRO A 114 17.97 -0.63 -14.46
CA PRO A 114 18.85 -0.73 -13.31
C PRO A 114 18.48 -2.03 -12.57
N LYS A 115 19.46 -2.91 -12.49
CA LYS A 115 19.30 -4.18 -11.78
C LYS A 115 18.84 -3.84 -10.36
N TRP A 116 17.76 -4.45 -9.90
CA TRP A 116 17.25 -4.20 -8.57
C TRP A 116 18.21 -4.82 -7.54
N GLU A 117 19.15 -4.02 -7.08
CA GLU A 117 20.22 -4.41 -6.16
C GLU A 117 20.12 -3.54 -4.88
N PRO A 118 19.36 -4.00 -3.87
CA PRO A 118 19.26 -3.31 -2.60
C PRO A 118 20.62 -3.33 -1.87
N SER A 119 20.94 -2.21 -1.19
CA SER A 119 22.05 -2.11 -0.26
C SER A 119 21.54 -2.07 1.19
N VAL A 120 22.38 -2.49 2.17
CA VAL A 120 22.01 -2.36 3.58
C VAL A 120 21.87 -0.88 3.96
N ASP A 121 22.76 -0.02 3.47
CA ASP A 121 22.71 1.42 3.76
C ASP A 121 21.46 2.08 3.18
N GLY A 122 21.10 1.75 1.91
CA GLY A 122 19.87 2.24 1.30
C GLY A 122 18.62 1.72 2.02
N TYR A 123 18.66 0.47 2.45
CA TYR A 123 17.55 -0.12 3.20
C TYR A 123 17.39 0.51 4.59
N LEU A 124 18.48 0.84 5.28
CA LEU A 124 18.43 1.59 6.54
C LEU A 124 17.82 2.97 6.37
N LYS A 125 18.18 3.71 5.31
CA LYS A 125 17.54 5.00 4.98
C LYS A 125 16.03 4.83 4.78
N PHE A 126 15.63 3.80 4.02
CA PHE A 126 14.21 3.46 3.81
C PHE A 126 13.48 3.18 5.13
N LEU A 127 14.08 2.39 6.04
CA LEU A 127 13.47 2.07 7.34
C LEU A 127 13.34 3.30 8.24
N VAL A 128 14.38 4.17 8.28
CA VAL A 128 14.37 5.40 9.07
C VAL A 128 13.31 6.37 8.57
N ASP A 129 13.26 6.62 7.26
CA ASP A 129 12.27 7.51 6.67
C ASP A 129 10.85 6.95 6.82
N SER A 130 10.67 5.64 6.63
CA SER A 130 9.40 4.96 6.92
C SER A 130 8.98 5.16 8.37
N LYS A 131 9.91 4.95 9.33
CA LYS A 131 9.62 5.14 10.74
C LYS A 131 9.13 6.55 11.04
N LEU A 132 9.77 7.57 10.49
CA LEU A 132 9.37 8.96 10.68
C LEU A 132 7.92 9.19 10.19
N VAL A 133 7.54 8.63 9.05
CA VAL A 133 6.18 8.76 8.52
C VAL A 133 5.16 8.02 9.40
N TYR A 134 5.44 6.78 9.82
CA TYR A 134 4.56 6.03 10.71
C TYR A 134 4.44 6.69 12.09
N ASP A 135 5.55 7.15 12.69
CA ASP A 135 5.54 7.93 13.93
C ASP A 135 4.60 9.14 13.81
N THR A 136 4.64 9.83 12.67
CA THR A 136 3.81 11.02 12.44
C THR A 136 2.35 10.66 12.29
N LEU A 137 2.01 9.66 11.46
CA LEU A 137 0.63 9.19 11.28
C LEU A 137 0.02 8.71 12.60
N GLU A 138 0.75 7.91 13.36
CA GLU A 138 0.31 7.36 14.64
C GLU A 138 0.13 8.46 15.71
N LYS A 139 1.07 9.41 15.81
CA LYS A 139 0.94 10.58 16.70
C LYS A 139 -0.25 11.47 16.36
N ILE A 140 -0.56 11.66 15.08
CA ILE A 140 -1.73 12.44 14.65
C ILE A 140 -3.01 11.74 15.12
N VAL A 141 -3.13 10.46 14.90
CA VAL A 141 -4.30 9.66 15.33
C VAL A 141 -4.42 9.66 16.85
N ASP A 142 -3.32 9.54 17.59
CA ASP A 142 -3.32 9.58 19.06
C ASP A 142 -3.79 10.92 19.62
N LYS A 143 -3.55 12.01 18.89
CA LYS A 143 -3.95 13.37 19.26
C LYS A 143 -5.33 13.79 18.77
N ALA A 144 -6.06 12.90 18.10
CA ALA A 144 -7.35 13.23 17.47
C ALA A 144 -8.43 13.75 18.44
N ASP A 145 -8.28 13.57 19.75
CA ASP A 145 -9.19 14.11 20.78
C ASP A 145 -8.94 15.59 21.12
N TYR A 146 -7.90 16.21 20.58
CA TYR A 146 -7.60 17.62 20.83
C TYR A 146 -8.44 18.51 19.91
N PRO A 147 -8.95 19.69 20.41
CA PRO A 147 -9.84 20.57 19.64
C PRO A 147 -9.25 21.10 18.33
N GLU A 148 -7.92 21.15 18.23
CA GLU A 148 -7.22 21.57 17.03
C GLU A 148 -7.24 20.56 15.89
N TYR A 149 -7.61 19.29 16.16
CA TYR A 149 -7.72 18.25 15.15
C TYR A 149 -9.21 18.00 14.82
N PRO A 150 -9.60 18.04 13.54
CA PRO A 150 -11.00 17.77 13.16
C PRO A 150 -11.44 16.39 13.63
N ILE A 151 -12.65 16.29 14.16
CA ILE A 151 -13.31 15.11 14.72
C ILE A 151 -13.31 13.87 13.78
N ILE A 152 -12.97 14.04 12.52
CA ILE A 152 -12.93 12.96 11.50
C ILE A 152 -11.82 11.93 11.77
N LEU A 153 -10.79 12.27 12.56
CA LEU A 153 -9.71 11.36 12.97
C LEU A 153 -10.01 10.69 14.31
N ASP A 154 -11.24 10.27 14.47
CA ASP A 154 -11.79 9.73 15.70
C ASP A 154 -10.90 8.63 16.32
N ALA A 155 -11.01 8.49 17.65
CA ALA A 155 -10.40 7.43 18.47
C ALA A 155 -10.52 6.00 17.88
N GLU A 156 -11.41 5.82 16.91
CA GLU A 156 -11.61 4.57 16.18
C GLU A 156 -10.39 4.09 15.37
N PHE A 157 -9.43 4.98 14.99
CA PHE A 157 -8.21 4.61 14.26
C PHE A 157 -7.00 4.34 15.15
N ARG A 158 -7.19 4.37 16.48
CA ARG A 158 -6.17 3.97 17.45
C ARG A 158 -6.21 2.47 17.67
N ASN A 159 -5.06 1.89 17.98
CA ASN A 159 -4.93 0.49 18.35
C ASN A 159 -5.60 -0.45 17.33
N THR A 160 -5.37 -0.18 16.05
CA THR A 160 -5.92 -0.99 14.95
C THR A 160 -5.18 -2.32 14.79
N GLY A 161 -3.98 -2.45 15.38
CA GLY A 161 -3.03 -3.54 15.16
C GLY A 161 -2.23 -3.40 13.87
N LEU A 162 -2.44 -2.31 13.10
CA LEU A 162 -1.67 -2.01 11.89
C LEU A 162 -0.48 -1.08 12.15
N GLU A 163 -0.34 -0.52 13.34
CA GLU A 163 0.71 0.40 13.74
C GLU A 163 2.10 -0.21 13.51
N ARG A 164 3.05 0.58 12.98
CA ARG A 164 4.38 0.08 12.59
C ARG A 164 5.55 0.81 13.23
N ALA A 165 5.32 1.95 13.89
CA ALA A 165 6.38 2.77 14.48
C ALA A 165 7.25 1.98 15.49
N GLU A 166 6.61 1.22 16.38
CA GLU A 166 7.31 0.37 17.37
C GLU A 166 8.06 -0.79 16.71
N SER A 167 7.46 -1.45 15.72
CA SER A 167 8.10 -2.53 14.97
C SER A 167 9.36 -2.03 14.25
N LEU A 168 9.28 -0.84 13.62
CA LEU A 168 10.43 -0.20 12.99
C LEU A 168 11.51 0.20 14.01
N ALA A 169 11.12 0.65 15.20
CA ALA A 169 12.07 0.96 16.27
C ALA A 169 12.85 -0.31 16.70
N LYS A 170 12.16 -1.45 16.84
CA LYS A 170 12.79 -2.76 17.15
C LYS A 170 13.77 -3.18 16.05
N ASP A 171 13.40 -3.01 14.80
CA ASP A 171 14.26 -3.36 13.67
C ASP A 171 15.51 -2.49 13.61
N LEU A 172 15.38 -1.17 13.79
CA LEU A 172 16.52 -0.25 13.83
C LEU A 172 17.45 -0.53 15.03
N ALA A 173 16.89 -0.91 16.19
CA ALA A 173 17.68 -1.35 17.33
C ALA A 173 18.47 -2.63 17.01
N TRP A 174 17.85 -3.60 16.35
CA TRP A 174 18.53 -4.81 15.89
C TRP A 174 19.68 -4.49 14.92
N PHE A 175 19.50 -3.58 13.95
CA PHE A 175 20.60 -3.17 13.07
C PHE A 175 21.75 -2.53 13.83
N LYS A 176 21.46 -1.71 14.84
CA LYS A 176 22.47 -1.10 15.72
C LYS A 176 23.27 -2.17 16.48
N GLU A 177 22.60 -3.21 17.00
CA GLU A 177 23.24 -4.36 17.67
C GLU A 177 24.13 -5.16 16.71
N GLN A 178 23.80 -5.20 15.41
CA GLN A 178 24.64 -5.79 14.37
C GLN A 178 25.84 -4.92 13.97
N GLY A 179 26.02 -3.75 14.59
CA GLY A 179 27.13 -2.85 14.34
C GLY A 179 26.91 -1.84 13.23
N TYR A 180 25.68 -1.71 12.70
CA TYR A 180 25.37 -0.71 11.70
C TYR A 180 25.12 0.66 12.34
N SER A 181 25.57 1.73 11.67
CA SER A 181 25.21 3.11 12.02
C SER A 181 23.83 3.43 11.48
N ILE A 182 22.92 3.88 12.33
CA ILE A 182 21.58 4.29 11.90
C ILE A 182 21.66 5.71 11.36
N PRO A 183 21.26 5.95 10.09
CA PRO A 183 21.31 7.30 9.52
C PRO A 183 20.23 8.21 10.09
N GLU A 184 20.41 9.52 9.91
CA GLU A 184 19.36 10.49 10.17
C GLU A 184 18.28 10.42 9.07
N PRO A 185 17.03 10.85 9.38
CA PRO A 185 15.97 10.95 8.38
C PRO A 185 16.39 11.79 7.18
N SER A 186 16.05 11.33 5.99
CA SER A 186 16.38 12.01 4.74
C SER A 186 15.23 12.87 4.22
N SER A 187 15.47 13.67 3.15
CA SER A 187 14.46 14.58 2.60
C SER A 187 13.13 13.91 2.23
N PRO A 188 13.08 12.70 1.62
CA PRO A 188 11.81 12.01 1.37
C PRO A 188 10.95 11.80 2.61
N GLY A 189 11.53 11.28 3.70
CA GLY A 189 10.81 11.05 4.96
C GLY A 189 10.38 12.35 5.62
N LEU A 190 11.29 13.35 5.70
CA LEU A 190 11.00 14.67 6.28
C LEU A 190 9.87 15.39 5.52
N ASN A 191 9.92 15.39 4.18
CA ASN A 191 8.90 16.05 3.36
C ASN A 191 7.53 15.35 3.50
N TYR A 192 7.51 14.03 3.48
CA TYR A 192 6.25 13.29 3.60
C TYR A 192 5.64 13.46 4.99
N SER A 193 6.44 13.36 6.05
CA SER A 193 6.01 13.59 7.43
C SER A 193 5.41 14.99 7.62
N ALA A 194 6.11 16.02 7.16
CA ALA A 194 5.62 17.41 7.23
C ALA A 194 4.31 17.59 6.46
N TYR A 195 4.18 16.96 5.29
CA TYR A 195 3.00 17.05 4.46
C TYR A 195 1.76 16.42 5.14
N VAL A 196 1.87 15.19 5.68
CA VAL A 196 0.74 14.56 6.37
C VAL A 196 0.38 15.28 7.67
N GLU A 197 1.34 15.91 8.36
CA GLU A 197 1.07 16.75 9.52
C GLU A 197 0.29 18.02 9.14
N GLU A 198 0.61 18.64 8.01
CA GLU A 198 -0.14 19.77 7.48
C GLU A 198 -1.57 19.36 7.11
N LEU A 199 -1.74 18.26 6.39
CA LEU A 199 -3.05 17.74 5.99
C LEU A 199 -3.94 17.43 7.19
N SER A 200 -3.41 16.86 8.24
CA SER A 200 -4.20 16.51 9.44
C SER A 200 -4.90 17.73 10.07
N LYS A 201 -4.34 18.92 9.90
CA LYS A 201 -4.88 20.18 10.43
C LYS A 201 -5.82 20.90 9.46
N LYS A 202 -5.58 20.75 8.15
CA LYS A 202 -6.24 21.57 7.12
C LYS A 202 -7.18 20.79 6.23
N ASP A 203 -6.93 19.49 6.05
CA ASP A 203 -7.58 18.67 5.05
C ASP A 203 -7.68 17.20 5.51
N PRO A 204 -8.61 16.89 6.41
CA PRO A 204 -8.72 15.56 6.99
C PRO A 204 -9.10 14.48 5.97
N GLN A 205 -9.81 14.81 4.89
CA GLN A 205 -10.12 13.85 3.83
C GLN A 205 -8.85 13.42 3.08
N ALA A 206 -7.98 14.37 2.75
CA ALA A 206 -6.68 14.09 2.17
C ALA A 206 -5.77 13.28 3.13
N PHE A 207 -5.77 13.61 4.42
CA PHE A 207 -5.05 12.84 5.43
C PHE A 207 -5.49 11.37 5.46
N ILE A 208 -6.79 11.10 5.44
CA ILE A 208 -7.36 9.74 5.41
C ILE A 208 -6.87 8.97 4.17
N CYS A 209 -6.73 9.64 3.02
CA CYS A 209 -6.16 9.02 1.82
C CYS A 209 -4.72 8.54 2.05
N HIS A 210 -3.86 9.38 2.65
CA HIS A 210 -2.47 9.03 2.97
C HIS A 210 -2.41 7.91 4.00
N PHE A 211 -3.21 7.98 5.06
CA PHE A 211 -3.34 6.91 6.06
C PHE A 211 -3.67 5.57 5.40
N TYR A 212 -4.76 5.53 4.62
CA TYR A 212 -5.17 4.32 3.92
C TYR A 212 -4.05 3.76 3.04
N ASN A 213 -3.51 4.58 2.13
CA ASN A 213 -2.52 4.12 1.16
C ASN A 213 -1.24 3.62 1.84
N THR A 214 -0.76 4.28 2.90
CA THR A 214 0.47 3.89 3.61
C THR A 214 0.31 2.51 4.25
N TYR A 215 -0.74 2.28 5.03
CA TYR A 215 -0.93 0.99 5.71
C TYR A 215 -1.30 -0.15 4.75
N PHE A 216 -2.16 0.13 3.78
CA PHE A 216 -2.64 -0.91 2.85
C PHE A 216 -1.60 -1.29 1.80
N ALA A 217 -0.80 -0.36 1.30
CA ALA A 217 0.31 -0.67 0.40
C ALA A 217 1.39 -1.50 1.12
N HIS A 218 1.72 -1.15 2.38
CA HIS A 218 2.67 -1.89 3.19
C HIS A 218 2.22 -3.33 3.45
N SER A 219 0.96 -3.52 3.82
CA SER A 219 0.39 -4.85 4.10
C SER A 219 0.29 -5.77 2.87
N ALA A 220 0.36 -5.21 1.67
CA ALA A 220 0.33 -5.93 0.39
C ALA A 220 1.72 -5.97 -0.27
N GLY A 221 2.03 -5.03 -1.15
CA GLY A 221 3.28 -4.94 -1.90
C GLY A 221 4.52 -4.79 -1.01
N GLY A 222 4.41 -4.03 0.08
CA GLY A 222 5.51 -3.83 1.03
C GLY A 222 6.06 -5.13 1.60
N ARG A 223 5.20 -6.08 1.97
CA ARG A 223 5.61 -7.41 2.45
C ARG A 223 6.43 -8.19 1.41
N MET A 224 6.05 -8.10 0.14
CA MET A 224 6.77 -8.76 -0.94
C MET A 224 8.17 -8.17 -1.12
N ILE A 225 8.28 -6.85 -1.04
CA ILE A 225 9.56 -6.14 -1.08
C ILE A 225 10.42 -6.52 0.12
N GLY A 226 9.87 -6.48 1.33
CA GLY A 226 10.57 -6.87 2.56
C GLY A 226 11.13 -8.29 2.51
N LYS A 227 10.34 -9.25 2.04
CA LYS A 227 10.80 -10.62 1.84
C LYS A 227 11.97 -10.69 0.87
N LYS A 228 11.87 -10.02 -0.27
CA LYS A 228 12.94 -10.01 -1.28
C LYS A 228 14.23 -9.36 -0.77
N VAL A 229 14.11 -8.24 -0.03
CA VAL A 229 15.27 -7.59 0.63
C VAL A 229 15.89 -8.53 1.65
N ALA A 230 15.08 -9.16 2.51
CA ALA A 230 15.57 -10.10 3.51
C ALA A 230 16.38 -11.25 2.88
N GLU A 231 15.89 -11.82 1.78
CA GLU A 231 16.58 -12.89 1.03
C GLU A 231 17.91 -12.40 0.42
N MET A 232 17.97 -11.16 -0.08
CA MET A 232 19.12 -10.63 -0.82
C MET A 232 20.23 -10.09 0.08
N ILE A 233 19.92 -9.39 1.16
CA ILE A 233 20.92 -8.66 1.95
C ILE A 233 20.87 -8.90 3.47
N LEU A 234 19.84 -9.61 3.98
CA LEU A 234 19.69 -9.87 5.43
C LEU A 234 19.75 -11.37 5.78
N ASN A 235 20.32 -12.21 4.92
CA ASN A 235 20.41 -13.67 5.12
C ASN A 235 19.08 -14.33 5.48
N GLY A 236 17.96 -13.83 4.93
CA GLY A 236 16.61 -14.32 5.20
C GLY A 236 15.99 -13.82 6.50
N LYS A 237 16.63 -12.90 7.22
CA LYS A 237 16.05 -12.29 8.45
C LYS A 237 14.82 -11.49 8.11
N GLU A 238 13.66 -11.95 8.57
CA GLU A 238 12.41 -11.20 8.49
C GLU A 238 12.36 -10.16 9.62
N LEU A 239 12.12 -8.91 9.27
CA LEU A 239 12.01 -7.80 10.21
C LEU A 239 10.63 -7.74 10.86
N GLU A 240 10.54 -7.12 12.05
CA GLU A 240 9.29 -6.91 12.79
C GLU A 240 8.33 -5.97 12.03
N PHE A 241 8.86 -5.08 11.19
CA PHE A 241 8.09 -4.20 10.31
C PHE A 241 7.08 -4.96 9.43
N TYR A 242 7.35 -6.20 9.08
CA TYR A 242 6.50 -7.03 8.21
C TYR A 242 5.66 -8.07 8.95
N LYS A 243 5.62 -8.00 10.29
CA LYS A 243 4.87 -8.91 11.16
C LYS A 243 3.74 -8.16 11.87
N TRP A 244 2.64 -8.83 12.08
CA TRP A 244 1.49 -8.31 12.82
C TRP A 244 1.06 -9.32 13.88
N ASP A 245 0.60 -8.81 15.00
CA ASP A 245 -0.01 -9.63 16.04
C ASP A 245 -1.47 -9.91 15.64
N GLY A 246 -1.81 -11.17 15.36
CA GLY A 246 -3.13 -11.60 14.96
C GLY A 246 -3.32 -11.80 13.45
N ASP A 247 -4.59 -11.96 13.04
CA ASP A 247 -4.93 -12.15 11.63
C ASP A 247 -4.95 -10.81 10.88
N LEU A 248 -3.93 -10.58 10.06
CA LEU A 248 -3.81 -9.38 9.24
C LEU A 248 -5.05 -9.10 8.37
N LYS A 249 -5.73 -10.14 7.86
CA LYS A 249 -6.94 -9.95 7.06
C LYS A 249 -8.05 -9.33 7.90
N GLN A 250 -8.20 -9.78 9.14
CA GLN A 250 -9.19 -9.25 10.05
C GLN A 250 -8.84 -7.82 10.48
N LEU A 251 -7.57 -7.53 10.80
CA LEU A 251 -7.11 -6.19 11.13
C LEU A 251 -7.39 -5.20 9.99
N LEU A 252 -7.06 -5.57 8.75
CA LEU A 252 -7.36 -4.76 7.58
C LEU A 252 -8.86 -4.59 7.34
N GLN A 253 -9.67 -5.62 7.60
CA GLN A 253 -11.13 -5.52 7.44
C GLN A 253 -11.72 -4.56 8.47
N ASN A 254 -11.30 -4.63 9.72
CA ASN A 254 -11.74 -3.72 10.77
C ASN A 254 -11.47 -2.25 10.40
N VAL A 255 -10.29 -1.96 9.85
CA VAL A 255 -9.96 -0.60 9.39
C VAL A 255 -10.79 -0.18 8.18
N ARG A 256 -11.06 -1.10 7.23
CA ARG A 256 -11.96 -0.81 6.09
C ARG A 256 -13.35 -0.42 6.55
N ASP A 257 -13.90 -1.17 7.51
CA ASP A 257 -15.25 -0.93 8.03
C ASP A 257 -15.32 0.44 8.72
N LYS A 258 -14.30 0.80 9.51
CA LYS A 258 -14.18 2.13 10.13
C LYS A 258 -14.08 3.25 9.10
N LEU A 259 -13.23 3.10 8.07
CA LEU A 259 -13.11 4.08 6.99
C LEU A 259 -14.41 4.26 6.21
N ASN A 260 -15.11 3.16 5.90
CA ASN A 260 -16.41 3.24 5.25
C ASN A 260 -17.42 4.00 6.10
N LYS A 261 -17.47 3.73 7.42
CA LYS A 261 -18.36 4.42 8.36
C LYS A 261 -18.07 5.93 8.42
N VAL A 262 -16.79 6.33 8.48
CA VAL A 262 -16.41 7.75 8.44
C VAL A 262 -16.88 8.41 7.15
N ALA A 263 -16.70 7.73 6.01
CA ALA A 263 -17.06 8.25 4.70
C ALA A 263 -18.57 8.19 4.39
N GLU A 264 -19.41 7.57 5.22
CA GLU A 264 -20.88 7.54 5.03
C GLU A 264 -21.47 8.95 4.97
N ASN A 265 -20.96 9.85 5.83
CA ASN A 265 -21.44 11.24 5.93
C ASN A 265 -20.73 12.20 4.96
N TRP A 266 -19.79 11.72 4.15
CA TRP A 266 -19.08 12.56 3.19
C TRP A 266 -19.91 12.78 1.93
N THR A 267 -19.91 14.00 1.47
CA THR A 267 -20.45 14.37 0.15
C THR A 267 -19.67 13.70 -0.97
N ARG A 268 -20.19 13.70 -2.18
CA ARG A 268 -19.47 13.18 -3.35
C ARG A 268 -18.20 13.98 -3.63
N GLU A 269 -18.24 15.28 -3.41
CA GLU A 269 -17.12 16.21 -3.56
C GLU A 269 -15.97 15.86 -2.59
N GLU A 270 -16.28 15.64 -1.31
CA GLU A 270 -15.31 15.23 -0.30
C GLU A 270 -14.69 13.85 -0.61
N LYS A 271 -15.50 12.89 -1.08
CA LYS A 271 -15.01 11.60 -1.55
C LYS A 271 -14.07 11.73 -2.74
N ASN A 272 -14.42 12.56 -3.72
CA ASN A 272 -13.57 12.80 -4.90
C ASN A 272 -12.26 13.47 -4.49
N HIS A 273 -12.31 14.47 -3.61
CA HIS A 273 -11.14 15.16 -3.09
C HIS A 273 -10.17 14.18 -2.39
N CYS A 274 -10.68 13.30 -1.54
CA CYS A 274 -9.88 12.24 -0.95
C CYS A 274 -9.24 11.32 -2.00
N LEU A 275 -9.98 10.93 -3.05
CA LEU A 275 -9.46 10.05 -4.12
C LEU A 275 -8.38 10.71 -4.97
N GLU A 276 -8.48 12.01 -5.23
CA GLU A 276 -7.50 12.79 -5.99
C GLU A 276 -6.12 12.83 -5.32
N GLU A 277 -6.10 12.77 -3.99
CA GLU A 277 -4.87 12.79 -3.20
C GLU A 277 -4.04 11.49 -3.33
N THR A 278 -4.62 10.42 -3.87
CA THR A 278 -3.93 9.12 -4.06
C THR A 278 -2.64 9.25 -4.86
N GLU A 279 -2.61 10.10 -5.89
CA GLU A 279 -1.40 10.28 -6.74
C GLU A 279 -0.23 10.87 -5.94
N LYS A 280 -0.50 11.85 -5.06
CA LYS A 280 0.53 12.41 -4.18
C LYS A 280 1.03 11.40 -3.14
N SER A 281 0.12 10.60 -2.58
CA SER A 281 0.49 9.53 -1.66
C SER A 281 1.44 8.52 -2.32
N PHE A 282 1.16 8.13 -3.57
CA PHE A 282 2.03 7.25 -4.35
C PHE A 282 3.40 7.89 -4.66
N LYS A 283 3.41 9.18 -4.98
CA LYS A 283 4.66 9.92 -5.22
C LYS A 283 5.55 9.90 -3.98
N PHE A 284 5.04 10.31 -2.83
CA PHE A 284 5.80 10.34 -1.57
C PHE A 284 6.29 8.96 -1.15
N SER A 285 5.40 7.95 -1.17
CA SER A 285 5.78 6.57 -0.85
C SER A 285 6.83 6.02 -1.82
N GLY A 286 6.73 6.37 -3.10
CA GLY A 286 7.70 5.99 -4.12
C GLY A 286 9.07 6.63 -3.92
N GLU A 287 9.14 7.88 -3.45
CA GLU A 287 10.41 8.55 -3.11
C GLU A 287 11.13 7.84 -1.97
N ILE A 288 10.41 7.45 -0.91
CA ILE A 288 10.97 6.67 0.21
C ILE A 288 11.39 5.27 -0.27
N LEU A 289 10.58 4.60 -1.07
CA LEU A 289 10.89 3.26 -1.56
C LEU A 289 12.17 3.21 -2.41
N ARG A 290 12.46 4.26 -3.19
CA ARG A 290 13.69 4.35 -3.99
C ARG A 290 14.97 4.40 -3.16
N LEU A 291 14.90 4.79 -1.88
CA LEU A 291 16.05 4.78 -0.98
C LEU A 291 16.68 3.39 -0.86
N ILE A 292 15.90 2.32 -1.02
CA ILE A 292 16.42 0.93 -0.96
C ILE A 292 17.55 0.70 -1.98
N LEU A 293 17.55 1.45 -3.07
CA LEU A 293 18.51 1.35 -4.17
C LEU A 293 19.60 2.44 -4.15
N SER A 294 19.71 3.22 -3.05
CA SER A 294 20.67 4.32 -2.93
C SER A 294 21.98 3.90 -2.27
#